data_81bc57725f39cf2d10b1f1d41c2533e8
#
_entry.id   81bc57725f39cf2d10b1f1d41c2533e8
#
_cell.length_a   1.000
_cell.length_b   1.000
_cell.length_c   1.000
_cell.angle_alpha   90.00
_cell.angle_beta   90.00
_cell.angle_gamma   90.00
#
_symmetry.space_group_name_H-M   'P 1'
#
loop_
_entity.id
_entity.type
_entity.pdbx_description
1 polymer ?
#
loop_
_entity_poly.entity_id
_entity_poly.type
_entity_poly.pdbx_seq_one_letter_code
_entity_poly.pdbx_strand_id
1 'polypeptide(L)'
;VTSSPLADHLRISGTFNFRDLGGLPVHGGGTIRPGVLLRSAQLSRLGDPGHTTLRELGVGAVHDLRGYREIERAGADHLPPDIQLRITPFHAETAVAPPHEAAAGREDAPGAALAYMMDVYRGFPASPEAHAALLALAEAIVADRGAVLVHCAAGKDRTGWSVATMLRAVGVPESEILTDYLLSNHAVAELRSSLKDEFGADLPQAVLEVREEYLRAGLEAGTELHRDFDSYLRAVGFTADLRNRLRDRLVA
;
A
#
# COMPACT_ATOMS: atom_id res chain seq x y z
N VAL A 1 -25.89 -4.41 -17.07
CA VAL A 1 -24.50 -3.93 -17.06
C VAL A 1 -24.11 -3.81 -15.60
N THR A 2 -23.53 -4.86 -15.03
CA THR A 2 -22.96 -4.81 -13.68
C THR A 2 -21.65 -4.05 -13.78
N SER A 3 -21.62 -2.82 -13.27
CA SER A 3 -20.36 -2.10 -13.07
C SER A 3 -19.47 -2.95 -12.16
N SER A 4 -18.22 -3.17 -12.58
CA SER A 4 -17.22 -3.84 -11.74
C SER A 4 -17.10 -3.06 -10.42
N PRO A 5 -17.10 -3.72 -9.25
CA PRO A 5 -16.93 -3.03 -7.95
C PRO A 5 -15.63 -2.23 -7.82
N LEU A 6 -14.66 -2.49 -8.70
CA LEU A 6 -13.37 -1.80 -8.79
C LEU A 6 -13.43 -0.42 -9.50
N ALA A 7 -14.60 -0.01 -10.03
CA ALA A 7 -14.72 1.23 -10.81
C ALA A 7 -14.77 2.51 -9.96
N ASP A 8 -14.99 2.41 -8.66
CA ASP A 8 -15.10 3.57 -7.79
C ASP A 8 -13.77 3.87 -7.08
N HIS A 9 -12.82 4.46 -7.84
CA HIS A 9 -11.81 5.30 -7.22
C HIS A 9 -12.55 6.43 -6.49
N LEU A 10 -12.76 6.25 -5.20
CA LEU A 10 -13.36 7.29 -4.38
C LEU A 10 -12.45 8.51 -4.44
N ARG A 11 -12.96 9.61 -4.96
CA ARG A 11 -12.23 10.87 -5.00
C ARG A 11 -12.36 11.55 -3.66
N ILE A 12 -11.28 11.52 -2.88
CA ILE A 12 -11.17 12.29 -1.65
C ILE A 12 -10.35 13.55 -1.94
N SER A 13 -10.88 14.72 -1.57
CA SER A 13 -10.15 15.97 -1.71
C SER A 13 -8.90 15.96 -0.82
N GLY A 14 -7.75 16.26 -1.39
CA GLY A 14 -6.48 16.36 -0.66
C GLY A 14 -5.61 15.09 -0.72
N THR A 15 -6.06 14.02 -1.38
CA THR A 15 -5.26 12.84 -1.68
C THR A 15 -5.66 12.24 -3.04
N PHE A 16 -4.90 11.26 -3.48
CA PHE A 16 -5.17 10.52 -4.72
C PHE A 16 -4.95 9.01 -4.51
N ASN A 17 -5.15 8.20 -5.54
CA ASN A 17 -4.99 6.74 -5.49
C ASN A 17 -5.81 6.08 -4.36
N PHE A 18 -6.93 6.70 -3.97
CA PHE A 18 -7.78 6.27 -2.87
C PHE A 18 -8.82 5.26 -3.35
N ARG A 19 -8.98 4.13 -2.61
CA ARG A 19 -10.03 3.15 -2.85
C ARG A 19 -10.28 2.20 -1.68
N ASP A 20 -11.48 1.63 -1.65
CA ASP A 20 -11.88 0.49 -0.82
C ASP A 20 -11.49 -0.82 -1.55
N LEU A 21 -11.04 -1.81 -0.81
CA LEU A 21 -10.68 -3.13 -1.34
C LEU A 21 -11.85 -4.13 -1.28
N GLY A 22 -13.03 -3.67 -0.85
CA GLY A 22 -14.24 -4.50 -0.79
C GLY A 22 -14.68 -5.04 -2.15
N GLY A 23 -15.30 -6.22 -2.12
CA GLY A 23 -15.85 -6.87 -3.31
C GLY A 23 -14.89 -7.80 -4.06
N LEU A 24 -13.60 -7.81 -3.75
CA LEU A 24 -12.64 -8.74 -4.35
C LEU A 24 -13.00 -10.19 -3.96
N PRO A 25 -13.06 -11.14 -4.90
CA PRO A 25 -13.41 -12.52 -4.61
C PRO A 25 -12.34 -13.23 -3.80
N VAL A 26 -12.73 -14.24 -3.02
CA VAL A 26 -11.84 -15.04 -2.19
C VAL A 26 -11.96 -16.53 -2.55
N HIS A 27 -10.84 -17.24 -2.61
CA HIS A 27 -10.85 -18.69 -2.80
C HIS A 27 -11.68 -19.40 -1.72
N GLY A 28 -12.52 -20.31 -2.15
CA GLY A 28 -13.45 -21.03 -1.28
C GLY A 28 -14.78 -20.31 -1.02
N GLY A 29 -14.99 -19.18 -1.67
CA GLY A 29 -16.24 -18.39 -1.62
C GLY A 29 -16.13 -17.16 -0.73
N GLY A 30 -17.09 -16.24 -0.92
CA GLY A 30 -17.11 -14.93 -0.27
C GLY A 30 -16.31 -13.87 -1.01
N THR A 31 -16.35 -12.65 -0.49
CA THR A 31 -15.65 -11.48 -1.03
C THR A 31 -14.99 -10.70 0.11
N ILE A 32 -14.02 -9.86 -0.22
CA ILE A 32 -13.49 -8.89 0.75
C ILE A 32 -14.62 -7.95 1.19
N ARG A 33 -14.78 -7.78 2.48
CA ARG A 33 -15.82 -6.95 3.10
C ARG A 33 -15.54 -5.47 2.82
N PRO A 34 -16.50 -4.74 2.21
CA PRO A 34 -16.36 -3.30 2.03
C PRO A 34 -16.21 -2.55 3.37
N GLY A 35 -15.53 -1.40 3.34
CA GLY A 35 -15.38 -0.55 4.51
C GLY A 35 -14.48 -1.12 5.60
N VAL A 36 -13.59 -2.06 5.29
CA VAL A 36 -12.66 -2.63 6.27
C VAL A 36 -11.22 -2.25 5.96
N LEU A 37 -10.77 -2.41 4.73
CA LEU A 37 -9.41 -2.07 4.32
C LEU A 37 -9.44 -1.11 3.13
N LEU A 38 -8.87 0.07 3.35
CA LEU A 38 -8.78 1.15 2.39
C LEU A 38 -7.31 1.46 2.10
N ARG A 39 -7.03 2.04 0.93
CA ARG A 39 -5.68 2.50 0.57
C ARG A 39 -5.71 3.86 -0.10
N SER A 40 -4.61 4.63 0.00
CA SER A 40 -4.46 5.95 -0.65
C SER A 40 -2.99 6.34 -0.83
N ALA A 41 -2.74 7.50 -1.44
CA ALA A 41 -1.53 8.28 -1.26
C ALA A 41 -1.55 9.00 0.10
N GLN A 42 -0.47 9.73 0.43
CA GLN A 42 -0.34 10.48 1.68
C GLN A 42 -1.49 11.46 1.91
N LEU A 43 -1.76 11.75 3.19
CA LEU A 43 -2.89 12.56 3.65
C LEU A 43 -2.45 13.94 4.16
N SER A 44 -1.22 14.37 3.88
CA SER A 44 -0.66 15.64 4.34
C SER A 44 -1.39 16.89 3.81
N ARG A 45 -2.16 16.75 2.73
CA ARG A 45 -2.96 17.84 2.13
C ARG A 45 -4.46 17.66 2.36
N LEU A 46 -4.85 16.78 3.28
CA LEU A 46 -6.26 16.56 3.59
C LEU A 46 -6.85 17.79 4.28
N GLY A 47 -8.01 18.24 3.84
CA GLY A 47 -8.78 19.33 4.46
C GLY A 47 -10.16 18.86 4.91
N ASP A 48 -11.01 19.79 5.36
CA ASP A 48 -12.33 19.49 5.91
C ASP A 48 -13.22 18.58 5.03
N PRO A 49 -13.27 18.74 3.69
CA PRO A 49 -14.01 17.79 2.85
C PRO A 49 -13.47 16.36 2.93
N GLY A 50 -12.14 16.20 2.97
CA GLY A 50 -11.49 14.90 3.14
C GLY A 50 -11.74 14.31 4.53
N HIS A 51 -11.70 15.13 5.57
CA HIS A 51 -12.05 14.71 6.94
C HIS A 51 -13.48 14.16 7.03
N THR A 52 -14.43 14.86 6.39
CA THR A 52 -15.83 14.42 6.33
C THR A 52 -15.92 13.06 5.65
N THR A 53 -15.26 12.90 4.50
CA THR A 53 -15.28 11.62 3.77
C THR A 53 -14.66 10.47 4.59
N LEU A 54 -13.53 10.69 5.29
CA LEU A 54 -12.93 9.64 6.14
C LEU A 54 -13.89 9.21 7.26
N ARG A 55 -14.63 10.14 7.87
CA ARG A 55 -15.62 9.81 8.89
C ARG A 55 -16.82 9.07 8.33
N GLU A 56 -17.34 9.49 7.17
CA GLU A 56 -18.44 8.81 6.47
C GLU A 56 -18.09 7.36 6.10
N LEU A 57 -16.81 7.12 5.75
CA LEU A 57 -16.28 5.77 5.48
C LEU A 57 -15.98 4.98 6.77
N GLY A 58 -16.17 5.57 7.95
CA GLY A 58 -15.92 4.92 9.22
C GLY A 58 -14.44 4.61 9.48
N VAL A 59 -13.50 5.41 8.93
CA VAL A 59 -12.07 5.21 9.16
C VAL A 59 -11.75 5.43 10.64
N GLY A 60 -11.27 4.39 11.31
CA GLY A 60 -10.87 4.43 12.72
C GLY A 60 -9.35 4.51 12.91
N ALA A 61 -8.58 4.04 11.92
CA ALA A 61 -7.13 4.07 11.97
C ALA A 61 -6.51 4.33 10.59
N VAL A 62 -5.40 5.07 10.59
CA VAL A 62 -4.53 5.29 9.43
C VAL A 62 -3.16 4.72 9.73
N HIS A 63 -2.64 3.91 8.81
CA HIS A 63 -1.28 3.38 8.82
C HIS A 63 -0.43 4.10 7.79
N ASP A 64 0.48 4.97 8.25
CA ASP A 64 1.46 5.67 7.43
C ASP A 64 2.76 4.85 7.37
N LEU A 65 3.09 4.37 6.17
CA LEU A 65 4.30 3.58 5.88
C LEU A 65 5.51 4.44 5.52
N ARG A 66 5.39 5.77 5.56
CA ARG A 66 6.49 6.69 5.25
C ARG A 66 7.52 6.70 6.38
N GLY A 67 8.78 6.93 6.01
CA GLY A 67 9.84 7.23 6.97
C GLY A 67 9.67 8.64 7.56
N TYR A 68 10.26 8.89 8.74
CA TYR A 68 10.15 10.19 9.41
C TYR A 68 10.71 11.34 8.57
N ARG A 69 11.78 11.11 7.80
CA ARG A 69 12.33 12.12 6.87
C ARG A 69 11.39 12.46 5.72
N GLU A 70 10.62 11.48 5.22
CA GLU A 70 9.58 11.75 4.23
C GLU A 70 8.47 12.62 4.82
N ILE A 71 8.08 12.32 6.08
CA ILE A 71 7.05 13.07 6.79
C ILE A 71 7.51 14.50 7.08
N GLU A 72 8.76 14.69 7.51
CA GLU A 72 9.34 16.03 7.74
C GLU A 72 9.33 16.89 6.47
N ARG A 73 9.61 16.29 5.31
CA ARG A 73 9.64 16.99 4.03
C ARG A 73 8.26 17.23 3.43
N ALA A 74 7.43 16.19 3.36
CA ALA A 74 6.13 16.24 2.66
C ALA A 74 4.96 16.68 3.57
N GLY A 75 5.21 16.82 4.88
CA GLY A 75 4.22 17.15 5.91
C GLY A 75 3.59 15.91 6.55
N ALA A 76 3.23 16.04 7.82
CA ALA A 76 2.47 15.03 8.54
C ALA A 76 1.04 14.92 7.98
N ASP A 77 0.40 13.76 8.18
CA ASP A 77 -0.99 13.60 7.80
C ASP A 77 -1.90 14.51 8.61
N HIS A 78 -2.80 15.19 7.91
CA HIS A 78 -3.84 16.01 8.52
C HIS A 78 -5.08 15.16 8.73
N LEU A 79 -5.27 14.64 9.93
CA LEU A 79 -6.37 13.75 10.26
C LEU A 79 -7.34 14.40 11.27
N PRO A 80 -8.63 14.01 11.24
CA PRO A 80 -9.54 14.26 12.34
C PRO A 80 -8.99 13.68 13.65
N PRO A 81 -9.23 14.35 14.81
CA PRO A 81 -8.66 13.92 16.10
C PRO A 81 -9.23 12.58 16.63
N ASP A 82 -10.32 12.12 16.07
CA ASP A 82 -10.99 10.84 16.37
C ASP A 82 -10.42 9.67 15.56
N ILE A 83 -9.52 9.92 14.59
CA ILE A 83 -8.85 8.87 13.79
C ILE A 83 -7.45 8.63 14.32
N GLN A 84 -7.14 7.37 14.65
CA GLN A 84 -5.82 6.99 15.16
C GLN A 84 -4.78 6.98 14.04
N LEU A 85 -3.70 7.77 14.15
CA LEU A 85 -2.54 7.66 13.28
C LEU A 85 -1.51 6.68 13.87
N ARG A 86 -1.03 5.76 13.06
CA ARG A 86 0.12 4.88 13.33
C ARG A 86 1.17 5.08 12.25
N ILE A 87 2.35 5.53 12.65
CA ILE A 87 3.50 5.63 11.76
C ILE A 87 4.31 4.34 11.92
N THR A 88 4.41 3.56 10.84
CA THR A 88 5.14 2.30 10.77
C THR A 88 6.05 2.32 9.55
N PRO A 89 7.24 2.94 9.65
CA PRO A 89 8.17 3.08 8.54
C PRO A 89 8.46 1.72 7.89
N PHE A 90 8.36 1.67 6.57
CA PHE A 90 8.53 0.44 5.80
C PHE A 90 10.00 0.13 5.47
N HIS A 91 10.89 1.06 5.72
CA HIS A 91 12.34 0.96 5.52
C HIS A 91 13.08 1.56 6.71
N ALA A 92 14.27 1.04 6.99
CA ALA A 92 15.18 1.66 7.92
C ALA A 92 15.54 3.08 7.45
N GLU A 93 15.53 4.05 8.37
CA GLU A 93 15.80 5.47 8.04
C GLU A 93 17.22 5.72 7.49
N THR A 94 18.13 4.79 7.74
CA THR A 94 19.53 4.90 7.31
C THR A 94 19.80 4.26 5.95
N ALA A 95 18.84 3.51 5.40
CA ALA A 95 19.17 2.54 4.36
C ALA A 95 18.93 3.02 2.93
N VAL A 96 17.86 3.73 2.62
CA VAL A 96 17.58 4.13 1.22
C VAL A 96 16.56 5.27 1.18
N ALA A 97 16.80 6.25 0.31
CA ALA A 97 15.77 7.19 -0.10
C ALA A 97 14.57 6.43 -0.69
N PRO A 98 13.32 6.93 -0.56
CA PRO A 98 12.17 6.34 -1.21
C PRO A 98 12.45 6.04 -2.69
N PRO A 99 11.82 5.03 -3.30
CA PRO A 99 12.13 4.59 -4.66
C PRO A 99 12.21 5.73 -5.69
N HIS A 100 11.32 6.71 -5.58
CA HIS A 100 11.28 7.87 -6.46
C HIS A 100 12.43 8.86 -6.23
N GLU A 101 12.95 9.00 -5.01
CA GLU A 101 14.11 9.85 -4.70
C GLU A 101 15.42 9.19 -5.16
N ALA A 102 15.57 7.91 -4.87
CA ALA A 102 16.76 7.16 -5.26
C ALA A 102 16.86 6.96 -6.78
N ALA A 103 15.76 7.10 -7.50
CA ALA A 103 15.72 7.08 -8.96
C ALA A 103 16.00 8.45 -9.60
N ALA A 104 15.86 9.55 -8.86
CA ALA A 104 16.23 10.88 -9.33
C ALA A 104 17.75 10.91 -9.57
N GLY A 105 18.17 11.00 -10.84
CA GLY A 105 19.57 10.97 -11.26
C GLY A 105 20.09 9.66 -11.85
N ARG A 106 19.22 8.64 -12.07
CA ARG A 106 19.61 7.37 -12.73
C ARG A 106 19.16 7.28 -14.20
N GLU A 107 19.08 8.41 -14.89
CA GLU A 107 18.54 8.46 -16.27
C GLU A 107 19.44 7.86 -17.37
N ASP A 108 20.70 7.48 -17.07
CA ASP A 108 21.71 7.33 -18.10
C ASP A 108 21.75 5.94 -18.81
N ALA A 109 20.93 4.96 -18.39
CA ALA A 109 20.90 3.66 -19.06
C ALA A 109 19.48 3.15 -19.31
N PRO A 110 19.17 2.71 -20.56
CA PRO A 110 17.88 2.07 -20.85
C PRO A 110 17.62 0.89 -19.92
N GLY A 111 16.47 0.89 -19.24
CA GLY A 111 16.09 -0.18 -18.32
C GLY A 111 16.62 -0.07 -16.88
N ALA A 112 17.51 0.88 -16.57
CA ALA A 112 18.05 1.05 -15.21
C ALA A 112 16.97 1.33 -14.17
N ALA A 113 15.99 2.18 -14.50
CA ALA A 113 14.87 2.47 -13.61
C ALA A 113 13.97 1.25 -13.38
N LEU A 114 13.74 0.44 -14.41
CA LEU A 114 13.00 -0.83 -14.30
C LEU A 114 13.72 -1.81 -13.37
N ALA A 115 15.01 -2.06 -13.64
CA ALA A 115 15.82 -2.96 -12.82
C ALA A 115 15.87 -2.50 -11.36
N TYR A 116 16.03 -1.20 -11.14
CA TYR A 116 16.01 -0.61 -9.80
C TYR A 116 14.69 -0.86 -9.08
N MET A 117 13.54 -0.64 -9.75
CA MET A 117 12.24 -0.89 -9.13
C MET A 117 12.05 -2.38 -8.79
N MET A 118 12.48 -3.29 -9.66
CA MET A 118 12.45 -4.72 -9.35
C MET A 118 13.30 -5.06 -8.13
N ASP A 119 14.49 -4.47 -7.99
CA ASP A 119 15.38 -4.70 -6.83
C ASP A 119 14.76 -4.13 -5.53
N VAL A 120 14.07 -2.99 -5.61
CA VAL A 120 13.30 -2.45 -4.49
C VAL A 120 12.25 -3.46 -4.00
N TYR A 121 11.47 -4.05 -4.91
CA TYR A 121 10.45 -5.03 -4.52
C TYR A 121 11.04 -6.34 -4.02
N ARG A 122 12.16 -6.81 -4.58
CA ARG A 122 12.91 -7.98 -4.07
C ARG A 122 13.39 -7.78 -2.64
N GLY A 123 13.64 -6.53 -2.23
CA GLY A 123 14.05 -6.19 -0.87
C GLY A 123 12.92 -6.27 0.17
N PHE A 124 11.66 -6.12 -0.22
CA PHE A 124 10.53 -6.07 0.73
C PHE A 124 10.39 -7.32 1.62
N PRO A 125 10.47 -8.55 1.09
CA PRO A 125 10.32 -9.74 1.91
C PRO A 125 11.44 -9.96 2.93
N ALA A 126 12.58 -9.31 2.77
CA ALA A 126 13.74 -9.42 3.66
C ALA A 126 13.81 -8.31 4.70
N SER A 127 13.01 -7.23 4.56
CA SER A 127 13.08 -6.05 5.44
C SER A 127 12.37 -6.29 6.78
N PRO A 128 13.08 -6.19 7.93
CA PRO A 128 12.46 -6.27 9.24
C PRO A 128 11.41 -5.17 9.48
N GLU A 129 11.65 -3.97 8.93
CA GLU A 129 10.72 -2.84 9.04
C GLU A 129 9.44 -3.13 8.25
N ALA A 130 9.56 -3.71 7.04
CA ALA A 130 8.40 -4.15 6.28
C ALA A 130 7.61 -5.23 7.03
N HIS A 131 8.28 -6.19 7.67
CA HIS A 131 7.64 -7.21 8.51
C HIS A 131 6.88 -6.56 9.67
N ALA A 132 7.49 -5.62 10.40
CA ALA A 132 6.86 -4.92 11.51
C ALA A 132 5.63 -4.10 11.04
N ALA A 133 5.74 -3.42 9.90
CA ALA A 133 4.64 -2.66 9.32
C ALA A 133 3.46 -3.57 8.89
N LEU A 134 3.75 -4.71 8.27
CA LEU A 134 2.74 -5.70 7.88
C LEU A 134 2.03 -6.30 9.09
N LEU A 135 2.78 -6.66 10.14
CA LEU A 135 2.20 -7.20 11.37
C LEU A 135 1.30 -6.16 12.05
N ALA A 136 1.78 -4.92 12.20
CA ALA A 136 1.00 -3.83 12.79
C ALA A 136 -0.29 -3.53 12.00
N LEU A 137 -0.24 -3.60 10.65
CA LEU A 137 -1.42 -3.43 9.81
C LEU A 137 -2.43 -4.57 10.04
N ALA A 138 -1.98 -5.83 10.07
CA ALA A 138 -2.85 -6.97 10.33
C ALA A 138 -3.51 -6.87 11.71
N GLU A 139 -2.75 -6.50 12.74
CA GLU A 139 -3.27 -6.28 14.09
C GLU A 139 -4.31 -5.17 14.15
N ALA A 140 -4.12 -4.08 13.41
CA ALA A 140 -5.09 -3.00 13.33
C ALA A 140 -6.40 -3.43 12.67
N ILE A 141 -6.32 -4.22 11.59
CA ILE A 141 -7.51 -4.74 10.91
C ILE A 141 -8.33 -5.63 11.85
N VAL A 142 -7.67 -6.52 12.60
CA VAL A 142 -8.37 -7.44 13.52
C VAL A 142 -8.83 -6.78 14.82
N ALA A 143 -8.35 -5.58 15.15
CA ALA A 143 -8.78 -4.83 16.32
C ALA A 143 -10.21 -4.27 16.19
N ASP A 144 -10.79 -4.29 14.99
CA ASP A 144 -12.18 -3.92 14.70
C ASP A 144 -12.61 -2.55 15.24
N ARG A 145 -11.77 -1.55 15.02
CA ARG A 145 -12.03 -0.15 15.44
C ARG A 145 -12.49 0.74 14.28
N GLY A 146 -13.23 0.20 13.33
CA GLY A 146 -13.62 0.84 12.08
C GLY A 146 -12.78 0.39 10.89
N ALA A 147 -12.88 1.13 9.79
CA ALA A 147 -12.04 0.91 8.62
C ALA A 147 -10.58 1.27 8.90
N VAL A 148 -9.65 0.51 8.31
CA VAL A 148 -8.23 0.79 8.35
C VAL A 148 -7.79 1.31 6.99
N LEU A 149 -7.18 2.50 6.96
CA LEU A 149 -6.58 3.07 5.77
C LEU A 149 -5.06 2.92 5.84
N VAL A 150 -4.45 2.34 4.81
CA VAL A 150 -3.00 2.21 4.69
C VAL A 150 -2.48 3.04 3.53
N HIS A 151 -1.39 3.78 3.75
CA HIS A 151 -0.76 4.57 2.71
C HIS A 151 0.77 4.67 2.87
N CYS A 152 1.41 5.16 1.80
CA CYS A 152 2.79 5.66 1.81
C CYS A 152 2.79 7.03 1.09
N ALA A 153 3.86 7.46 0.45
CA ALA A 153 3.85 8.74 -0.28
C ALA A 153 2.85 8.71 -1.46
N ALA A 154 2.98 7.76 -2.38
CA ALA A 154 2.14 7.63 -3.58
C ALA A 154 1.00 6.60 -3.44
N GLY A 155 0.98 5.81 -2.37
CA GLY A 155 0.01 4.74 -2.18
C GLY A 155 0.15 3.57 -3.17
N LYS A 156 1.32 3.40 -3.83
CA LYS A 156 1.51 2.41 -4.89
C LYS A 156 2.43 1.25 -4.51
N ASP A 157 3.69 1.50 -4.13
CA ASP A 157 4.71 0.46 -3.94
C ASP A 157 4.61 -0.21 -2.55
N ARG A 158 5.00 0.47 -1.48
CA ARG A 158 4.92 -0.05 -0.09
C ARG A 158 3.48 -0.40 0.30
N THR A 159 2.54 0.46 -0.05
CA THR A 159 1.10 0.23 0.12
C THR A 159 0.65 -0.95 -0.72
N GLY A 160 1.07 -1.03 -1.99
CA GLY A 160 0.72 -2.13 -2.88
C GLY A 160 1.20 -3.48 -2.38
N TRP A 161 2.44 -3.56 -1.89
CA TRP A 161 2.99 -4.75 -1.26
C TRP A 161 2.21 -5.14 0.00
N SER A 162 1.93 -4.17 0.88
CA SER A 162 1.20 -4.41 2.13
C SER A 162 -0.21 -4.94 1.85
N VAL A 163 -0.94 -4.29 0.94
CA VAL A 163 -2.28 -4.72 0.51
C VAL A 163 -2.24 -6.10 -0.13
N ALA A 164 -1.31 -6.35 -1.06
CA ALA A 164 -1.15 -7.65 -1.71
C ALA A 164 -0.90 -8.77 -0.68
N THR A 165 -0.09 -8.50 0.34
CA THR A 165 0.18 -9.45 1.43
C THR A 165 -1.08 -9.74 2.24
N MET A 166 -1.87 -8.72 2.64
CA MET A 166 -3.13 -8.90 3.38
C MET A 166 -4.15 -9.70 2.56
N LEU A 167 -4.36 -9.32 1.31
CA LEU A 167 -5.32 -9.97 0.41
C LEU A 167 -4.94 -11.44 0.15
N ARG A 168 -3.65 -11.70 -0.12
CA ARG A 168 -3.16 -13.06 -0.34
C ARG A 168 -3.26 -13.91 0.94
N ALA A 169 -3.02 -13.32 2.11
CA ALA A 169 -3.13 -14.03 3.40
C ALA A 169 -4.54 -14.55 3.68
N VAL A 170 -5.58 -13.91 3.14
CA VAL A 170 -6.97 -14.33 3.29
C VAL A 170 -7.53 -15.08 2.07
N GLY A 171 -6.71 -15.30 1.04
CA GLY A 171 -7.03 -16.15 -0.09
C GLY A 171 -7.66 -15.43 -1.29
N VAL A 172 -7.42 -14.13 -1.49
CA VAL A 172 -7.77 -13.45 -2.74
C VAL A 172 -6.88 -13.99 -3.87
N PRO A 173 -7.43 -14.33 -5.05
CA PRO A 173 -6.67 -14.77 -6.20
C PRO A 173 -5.61 -13.76 -6.64
N GLU A 174 -4.45 -14.24 -7.10
CA GLU A 174 -3.35 -13.37 -7.54
C GLU A 174 -3.77 -12.45 -8.69
N SER A 175 -4.62 -12.91 -9.62
CA SER A 175 -5.16 -12.08 -10.71
C SER A 175 -5.94 -10.86 -10.21
N GLU A 176 -6.71 -11.02 -9.13
CA GLU A 176 -7.48 -9.93 -8.54
C GLU A 176 -6.57 -8.97 -7.78
N ILE A 177 -5.56 -9.50 -7.07
CA ILE A 177 -4.53 -8.69 -6.41
C ILE A 177 -3.76 -7.84 -7.42
N LEU A 178 -3.37 -8.44 -8.56
CA LEU A 178 -2.69 -7.73 -9.64
C LEU A 178 -3.60 -6.66 -10.26
N THR A 179 -4.88 -6.96 -10.44
CA THR A 179 -5.86 -6.01 -10.97
C THR A 179 -5.96 -4.78 -10.06
N ASP A 180 -6.16 -4.96 -8.74
CA ASP A 180 -6.15 -3.83 -7.80
C ASP A 180 -4.80 -3.08 -7.83
N TYR A 181 -3.70 -3.81 -7.80
CA TYR A 181 -2.36 -3.19 -7.78
C TYR A 181 -2.15 -2.26 -8.98
N LEU A 182 -2.50 -2.73 -10.20
CA LEU A 182 -2.34 -1.98 -11.45
C LEU A 182 -3.28 -0.78 -11.56
N LEU A 183 -4.39 -0.72 -10.80
CA LEU A 183 -5.24 0.47 -10.73
C LEU A 183 -4.48 1.72 -10.24
N SER A 184 -3.36 1.55 -9.53
CA SER A 184 -2.51 2.67 -9.11
C SER A 184 -1.95 3.47 -10.29
N ASN A 185 -1.93 2.89 -11.50
CA ASN A 185 -1.51 3.60 -12.72
C ASN A 185 -2.49 4.69 -13.16
N HIS A 186 -3.74 4.66 -12.70
CA HIS A 186 -4.69 5.75 -12.94
C HIS A 186 -4.33 7.04 -12.21
N ALA A 187 -3.47 6.96 -11.19
CA ALA A 187 -3.00 8.11 -10.40
C ALA A 187 -1.62 8.63 -10.84
N VAL A 188 -1.06 8.17 -11.96
CA VAL A 188 0.29 8.57 -12.44
C VAL A 188 0.35 10.06 -12.75
N ALA A 189 -0.73 10.65 -13.29
CA ALA A 189 -0.77 12.06 -13.62
C ALA A 189 -0.68 12.94 -12.36
N GLU A 190 -1.45 12.61 -11.33
CA GLU A 190 -1.44 13.29 -10.03
C GLU A 190 -0.09 13.12 -9.34
N LEU A 191 0.46 11.91 -9.37
CA LEU A 191 1.78 11.61 -8.80
C LEU A 191 2.87 12.41 -9.50
N ARG A 192 2.88 12.44 -10.84
CA ARG A 192 3.85 13.24 -11.63
C ARG A 192 3.79 14.70 -11.26
N SER A 193 2.59 15.27 -11.15
CA SER A 193 2.41 16.67 -10.75
C SER A 193 2.96 16.92 -9.34
N SER A 194 2.62 16.08 -8.38
CA SER A 194 3.08 16.20 -6.99
C SER A 194 4.61 16.13 -6.88
N LEU A 195 5.24 15.19 -7.57
CA LEU A 195 6.70 15.00 -7.53
C LEU A 195 7.45 16.11 -8.29
N LYS A 196 6.88 16.64 -9.38
CA LYS A 196 7.45 17.78 -10.10
C LYS A 196 7.48 19.03 -9.22
N ASP A 197 6.41 19.26 -8.45
CA ASP A 197 6.34 20.37 -7.49
C ASP A 197 7.38 20.19 -6.35
N GLU A 198 7.62 18.95 -5.93
CA GLU A 198 8.51 18.63 -4.81
C GLU A 198 10.00 18.58 -5.21
N PHE A 199 10.33 17.99 -6.36
CA PHE A 199 11.72 17.71 -6.77
C PHE A 199 12.20 18.54 -7.96
N GLY A 200 11.31 19.27 -8.63
CA GLY A 200 11.67 20.10 -9.81
C GLY A 200 12.13 19.32 -11.03
N ALA A 201 12.03 17.99 -11.03
CA ALA A 201 12.46 17.10 -12.09
C ALA A 201 11.35 16.16 -12.54
N ASP A 202 11.39 15.74 -13.80
CA ASP A 202 10.53 14.68 -14.30
C ASP A 202 11.19 13.32 -14.05
N LEU A 203 10.42 12.36 -13.52
CA LEU A 203 10.92 11.03 -13.19
C LEU A 203 10.64 10.05 -14.34
N PRO A 204 11.50 8.99 -14.50
CA PRO A 204 11.25 7.94 -15.48
C PRO A 204 9.87 7.31 -15.29
N GLN A 205 9.20 6.98 -16.39
CA GLN A 205 7.87 6.35 -16.36
C GLN A 205 7.86 5.08 -15.51
N ALA A 206 8.92 4.27 -15.57
CA ALA A 206 9.07 3.06 -14.76
C ALA A 206 9.03 3.31 -13.24
N VAL A 207 9.38 4.53 -12.79
CA VAL A 207 9.30 4.92 -11.37
C VAL A 207 7.92 5.45 -11.01
N LEU A 208 7.22 6.09 -11.95
CA LEU A 208 5.91 6.69 -11.72
C LEU A 208 4.79 5.66 -11.73
N GLU A 209 4.88 4.64 -12.58
CA GLU A 209 3.88 3.59 -12.70
C GLU A 209 4.21 2.38 -11.80
N VAL A 210 3.26 1.48 -11.67
CA VAL A 210 3.46 0.12 -11.18
C VAL A 210 3.35 -0.86 -12.33
N ARG A 211 4.12 -1.96 -12.24
CA ARG A 211 4.14 -3.03 -13.24
C ARG A 211 3.97 -4.38 -12.57
N GLU A 212 3.35 -5.31 -13.26
CA GLU A 212 3.17 -6.68 -12.78
C GLU A 212 4.51 -7.31 -12.36
N GLU A 213 5.58 -7.04 -13.14
CA GLU A 213 6.93 -7.54 -12.88
C GLU A 213 7.48 -7.10 -11.52
N TYR A 214 7.11 -5.91 -11.04
CA TYR A 214 7.57 -5.43 -9.73
C TYR A 214 6.98 -6.28 -8.60
N LEU A 215 5.66 -6.42 -8.57
CA LEU A 215 4.99 -7.21 -7.54
C LEU A 215 5.45 -8.67 -7.60
N ARG A 216 5.55 -9.25 -8.80
CA ARG A 216 6.05 -10.62 -9.00
C ARG A 216 7.48 -10.79 -8.50
N ALA A 217 8.39 -9.87 -8.80
CA ALA A 217 9.78 -9.92 -8.31
C ALA A 217 9.85 -9.99 -6.78
N GLY A 218 9.00 -9.24 -6.07
CA GLY A 218 8.89 -9.32 -4.61
C GLY A 218 8.31 -10.66 -4.13
N LEU A 219 7.25 -11.16 -4.78
CA LEU A 219 6.63 -12.45 -4.42
C LEU A 219 7.59 -13.64 -4.66
N GLU A 220 8.34 -13.63 -5.76
CA GLU A 220 9.36 -14.61 -6.08
C GLU A 220 10.49 -14.58 -5.04
N ALA A 221 11.04 -13.40 -4.75
CA ALA A 221 12.08 -13.23 -3.72
C ALA A 221 11.60 -13.70 -2.33
N GLY A 222 10.34 -13.43 -1.97
CA GLY A 222 9.73 -13.94 -0.74
C GLY A 222 9.65 -15.47 -0.72
N THR A 223 9.33 -16.08 -1.85
CA THR A 223 9.29 -17.55 -1.98
C THR A 223 10.70 -18.16 -1.93
N GLU A 224 11.68 -17.55 -2.59
CA GLU A 224 13.07 -17.98 -2.54
C GLU A 224 13.65 -17.92 -1.13
N LEU A 225 13.38 -16.80 -0.42
CA LEU A 225 13.90 -16.57 0.93
C LEU A 225 13.23 -17.46 1.99
N HIS A 226 11.91 -17.71 1.87
CA HIS A 226 11.08 -18.37 2.89
C HIS A 226 10.50 -19.71 2.44
N ARG A 227 10.81 -20.22 1.25
CA ARG A 227 10.33 -21.46 0.61
C ARG A 227 8.90 -21.38 0.06
N ASP A 228 7.99 -20.71 0.76
CA ASP A 228 6.60 -20.52 0.38
C ASP A 228 6.01 -19.30 1.09
N PHE A 229 4.85 -18.85 0.63
CA PHE A 229 4.18 -17.69 1.19
C PHE A 229 3.72 -17.89 2.65
N ASP A 230 3.31 -19.11 3.02
CA ASP A 230 2.92 -19.41 4.41
C ASP A 230 4.12 -19.31 5.37
N SER A 231 5.29 -19.73 4.92
CA SER A 231 6.54 -19.57 5.66
C SER A 231 6.96 -18.11 5.76
N TYR A 232 6.77 -17.32 4.68
CA TYR A 232 6.95 -15.87 4.73
C TYR A 232 6.03 -15.21 5.75
N LEU A 233 4.73 -15.51 5.75
CA LEU A 233 3.79 -14.96 6.73
C LEU A 233 4.19 -15.31 8.17
N ARG A 234 4.69 -16.55 8.42
CA ARG A 234 5.21 -16.93 9.75
C ARG A 234 6.44 -16.11 10.14
N ALA A 235 7.35 -15.85 9.20
CA ALA A 235 8.52 -15.01 9.43
C ALA A 235 8.15 -13.55 9.73
N VAL A 236 7.10 -13.02 9.11
CA VAL A 236 6.50 -11.71 9.44
C VAL A 236 5.88 -11.69 10.83
N GLY A 237 5.50 -12.84 11.40
CA GLY A 237 4.84 -12.94 12.70
C GLY A 237 3.34 -13.27 12.62
N PHE A 238 2.81 -13.62 11.45
CA PHE A 238 1.41 -14.04 11.33
C PHE A 238 1.20 -15.43 11.93
N THR A 239 0.68 -15.46 13.14
CA THR A 239 0.24 -16.72 13.76
C THR A 239 -1.01 -17.26 13.06
N ALA A 240 -1.32 -18.56 13.29
CA ALA A 240 -2.56 -19.14 12.77
C ALA A 240 -3.81 -18.42 13.31
N ASP A 241 -3.80 -18.02 14.59
CA ASP A 241 -4.89 -17.24 15.19
C ASP A 241 -5.05 -15.88 14.50
N LEU A 242 -3.97 -15.11 14.31
CA LEU A 242 -4.03 -13.83 13.63
C LEU A 242 -4.57 -13.97 12.20
N ARG A 243 -4.14 -14.99 11.46
CA ARG A 243 -4.63 -15.27 10.09
C ARG A 243 -6.12 -15.59 10.06
N ASN A 244 -6.61 -16.40 11.01
CA ASN A 244 -8.03 -16.71 11.12
C ASN A 244 -8.85 -15.45 11.42
N ARG A 245 -8.45 -14.68 12.41
CA ARG A 245 -9.11 -13.40 12.77
C ARG A 245 -9.08 -12.39 11.62
N LEU A 246 -7.95 -12.33 10.88
CA LEU A 246 -7.82 -11.46 9.71
C LEU A 246 -8.82 -11.88 8.62
N ARG A 247 -8.97 -13.19 8.37
CA ARG A 247 -9.95 -13.73 7.44
C ARG A 247 -11.38 -13.42 7.90
N ASP A 248 -11.71 -13.68 9.16
CA ASP A 248 -13.04 -13.41 9.73
C ASP A 248 -13.42 -11.93 9.63
N ARG A 249 -12.44 -11.04 9.75
CA ARG A 249 -12.66 -9.59 9.66
C ARG A 249 -12.78 -9.11 8.22
N LEU A 250 -11.93 -9.60 7.32
CA LEU A 250 -11.85 -9.14 5.93
C LEU A 250 -12.84 -9.83 4.99
N VAL A 251 -13.29 -11.05 5.28
CA VAL A 251 -14.11 -11.83 4.34
C VAL A 251 -15.57 -11.85 4.79
N ALA A 252 -16.49 -11.60 3.84
CA ALA A 252 -17.95 -11.65 4.03
C ALA A 252 -18.51 -12.92 3.43
#